data_476478c245e49c89cf0a055d7ccea129
#
_entry.id   476478c245e49c89cf0a055d7ccea129
#
_cell.length_a   1.000
_cell.length_b   1.000
_cell.length_c   1.000
_cell.angle_alpha   90.00
_cell.angle_beta   90.00
_cell.angle_gamma   90.00
#
_symmetry.space_group_name_H-M   'P 1'
#
loop_
_entity.id
_entity.type
_entity.pdbx_description
1 polymer ?
#
loop_
_entity_poly.entity_id
_entity_poly.type
_entity_poly.pdbx_seq_one_letter_code
_entity_poly.pdbx_strand_id
1 'polypeptide(L)'
;PSGGEAQTSATGYGPAKITSYSAKNDVWTLQDYDASLKANIMVAKNVAFDAYFVDENNVIYGMNDGTKDLAGIPLSGVYPGGQDWDSSGTEANLTIATMFKDYEKYIKNADVRAYDFDVVDALKGLVYVDLVSTESNKYKLIEHFGNLDITEYYGELLAKNAEKVLDGATSASYANGVITTVGEDSVTLASPSVLQEAGITGIEAWT
;
A
#
# COMPACT_ATOMS: atom_id res chain seq x y z
N PRO A 1 2.51 8.44 18.57
CA PRO A 1 2.23 9.62 17.76
C PRO A 1 3.03 10.82 18.25
N SER A 2 3.47 11.67 17.32
CA SER A 2 4.19 12.90 17.63
C SER A 2 3.75 14.03 16.69
N GLY A 3 3.84 15.29 17.16
CA GLY A 3 3.43 16.44 16.37
C GLY A 3 1.91 16.65 16.32
N GLY A 4 1.48 17.56 15.45
CA GLY A 4 0.08 17.96 15.34
C GLY A 4 -0.33 19.03 16.36
N GLU A 5 0.62 19.57 17.15
CA GLU A 5 0.31 20.64 18.08
C GLU A 5 0.03 21.95 17.35
N ALA A 6 -0.95 22.69 17.85
CA ALA A 6 -1.25 24.02 17.35
C ALA A 6 -0.09 24.98 17.63
N GLN A 7 0.38 25.66 16.59
CA GLN A 7 1.34 26.74 16.71
C GLN A 7 0.57 28.05 16.86
N THR A 8 0.90 28.79 17.91
CA THR A 8 0.20 30.04 18.21
C THR A 8 1.13 31.23 18.08
N SER A 9 0.59 32.34 17.59
CA SER A 9 1.26 33.64 17.56
C SER A 9 0.40 34.65 18.27
N ALA A 10 1.01 35.43 19.17
CA ALA A 10 0.40 36.61 19.80
C ALA A 10 1.12 37.86 19.31
N THR A 11 0.36 38.76 18.72
CA THR A 11 0.87 40.08 18.33
C THR A 11 0.24 41.17 19.22
N GLY A 12 1.05 41.83 20.03
CA GLY A 12 0.59 42.92 20.92
C GLY A 12 -0.28 42.39 22.09
N TYR A 13 -1.26 43.18 22.47
CA TYR A 13 -2.17 42.88 23.59
C TYR A 13 -3.38 42.03 23.21
N GLY A 14 -3.42 41.47 22.00
CA GLY A 14 -4.51 40.62 21.52
C GLY A 14 -4.39 39.18 21.99
N PRO A 15 -5.48 38.39 21.91
CA PRO A 15 -5.43 36.96 22.20
C PRO A 15 -4.53 36.24 21.18
N ALA A 16 -3.81 35.21 21.65
CA ALA A 16 -3.04 34.35 20.78
C ALA A 16 -3.94 33.68 19.72
N LYS A 17 -3.48 33.66 18.48
CA LYS A 17 -4.18 33.01 17.38
C LYS A 17 -3.39 31.78 16.93
N ILE A 18 -4.08 30.71 16.58
CA ILE A 18 -3.49 29.54 15.94
C ILE A 18 -3.09 29.94 14.52
N THR A 19 -1.82 29.77 14.17
CA THR A 19 -1.26 30.11 12.85
C THR A 19 -1.06 28.92 11.96
N SER A 20 -0.77 27.76 12.54
CA SER A 20 -0.54 26.49 11.83
C SER A 20 -0.54 25.33 12.80
N TYR A 21 -0.36 24.14 12.29
CA TYR A 21 -0.09 22.94 13.08
C TYR A 21 1.30 22.41 12.76
N SER A 22 1.97 21.83 13.75
CA SER A 22 3.24 21.12 13.51
C SER A 22 3.02 19.86 12.66
N ALA A 23 4.08 19.39 11.99
CA ALA A 23 4.02 18.14 11.26
C ALA A 23 3.53 17.01 12.16
N LYS A 24 2.65 16.15 11.64
CA LYS A 24 2.06 15.04 12.37
C LYS A 24 2.63 13.73 11.86
N ASN A 25 3.12 12.91 12.79
CA ASN A 25 3.55 11.55 12.53
C ASN A 25 2.84 10.61 13.49
N ASP A 26 2.33 9.51 12.97
CA ASP A 26 1.86 8.40 13.77
C ASP A 26 2.84 7.23 13.65
N VAL A 27 3.04 6.52 14.75
CA VAL A 27 3.95 5.38 14.85
C VAL A 27 3.12 4.15 15.24
N TRP A 28 3.25 3.11 14.45
CA TRP A 28 2.59 1.83 14.61
C TRP A 28 3.63 0.79 15.00
N THR A 29 3.35 0.01 16.01
CA THR A 29 4.23 -1.08 16.43
C THR A 29 3.65 -2.40 15.93
N LEU A 30 4.41 -3.10 15.13
CA LEU A 30 4.13 -4.47 14.73
C LEU A 30 4.80 -5.39 15.75
N GLN A 31 4.05 -6.34 16.26
CA GLN A 31 4.60 -7.48 16.97
C GLN A 31 5.30 -8.35 15.94
N ASP A 32 6.44 -8.88 16.27
CA ASP A 32 7.37 -9.56 15.39
C ASP A 32 8.19 -8.64 14.46
N TYR A 33 9.45 -9.00 14.30
CA TYR A 33 10.34 -8.30 13.41
C TYR A 33 10.37 -8.97 12.04
N ASP A 34 9.90 -8.24 11.03
CA ASP A 34 9.98 -8.66 9.63
C ASP A 34 10.99 -7.80 8.87
N ALA A 35 12.15 -8.39 8.55
CA ALA A 35 13.22 -7.72 7.82
C ALA A 35 12.83 -7.41 6.37
N SER A 36 12.00 -8.25 5.75
CA SER A 36 11.51 -8.06 4.39
C SER A 36 10.58 -6.86 4.33
N LEU A 37 9.57 -6.83 5.19
CA LEU A 37 8.67 -5.68 5.31
C LEU A 37 9.41 -4.38 5.58
N LYS A 38 10.42 -4.39 6.48
CA LYS A 38 11.25 -3.22 6.74
C LYS A 38 11.98 -2.72 5.50
N ALA A 39 12.58 -3.64 4.72
CA ALA A 39 13.29 -3.29 3.49
C ALA A 39 12.34 -2.66 2.46
N ASN A 40 11.14 -3.21 2.32
CA ASN A 40 10.11 -2.73 1.40
C ASN A 40 9.61 -1.33 1.76
N ILE A 41 9.32 -1.09 3.04
CA ILE A 41 8.95 0.25 3.51
C ILE A 41 10.09 1.25 3.25
N MET A 42 11.35 0.83 3.37
CA MET A 42 12.49 1.68 3.03
C MET A 42 12.55 2.05 1.55
N VAL A 43 12.18 1.14 0.65
CA VAL A 43 12.09 1.45 -0.79
C VAL A 43 10.97 2.45 -1.04
N ALA A 44 9.84 2.27 -0.40
CA ALA A 44 8.65 3.12 -0.54
C ALA A 44 8.70 4.44 0.26
N LYS A 45 9.74 4.71 1.04
CA LYS A 45 9.81 5.83 2.00
C LYS A 45 9.47 7.23 1.47
N ASN A 46 9.67 7.48 0.19
CA ASN A 46 9.40 8.77 -0.46
C ASN A 46 8.19 8.70 -1.41
N VAL A 47 7.47 7.61 -1.41
CA VAL A 47 6.24 7.47 -2.19
C VAL A 47 5.10 8.09 -1.41
N ALA A 48 4.31 8.92 -2.08
CA ALA A 48 3.08 9.48 -1.50
C ALA A 48 1.99 8.42 -1.53
N PHE A 49 1.32 8.22 -0.41
CA PHE A 49 0.21 7.28 -0.27
C PHE A 49 -1.04 8.01 0.18
N ASP A 50 -2.19 7.48 -0.18
CA ASP A 50 -3.45 7.80 0.45
C ASP A 50 -3.83 6.63 1.38
N ALA A 51 -3.87 6.90 2.69
CA ALA A 51 -4.07 5.87 3.70
C ALA A 51 -5.51 5.85 4.23
N TYR A 52 -6.00 4.65 4.47
CA TYR A 52 -7.19 4.41 5.27
C TYR A 52 -6.78 3.62 6.51
N PHE A 53 -7.27 4.02 7.65
CA PHE A 53 -7.08 3.24 8.88
C PHE A 53 -8.38 2.50 9.18
N VAL A 54 -8.26 1.22 9.50
CA VAL A 54 -9.41 0.37 9.83
C VAL A 54 -9.21 -0.16 11.23
N ASP A 55 -10.22 -0.05 12.07
CA ASP A 55 -10.18 -0.59 13.42
C ASP A 55 -10.87 -1.98 13.51
N GLU A 56 -10.75 -2.60 14.67
CA GLU A 56 -11.33 -3.91 14.96
C GLU A 56 -12.89 -3.97 14.89
N ASN A 57 -13.54 -2.81 14.81
CA ASN A 57 -14.99 -2.70 14.73
C ASN A 57 -15.48 -2.40 13.30
N ASN A 58 -14.66 -2.64 12.29
CA ASN A 58 -14.96 -2.33 10.88
C ASN A 58 -15.22 -0.84 10.61
N VAL A 59 -14.62 0.03 11.40
CA VAL A 59 -14.70 1.48 11.20
C VAL A 59 -13.51 1.92 10.37
N ILE A 60 -13.79 2.59 9.25
CA ILE A 60 -12.76 3.16 8.37
C ILE A 60 -12.60 4.65 8.66
N TYR A 61 -11.39 5.06 8.94
CA TYR A 61 -10.97 6.45 9.11
C TYR A 61 -10.33 6.95 7.82
N GLY A 62 -10.85 8.05 7.31
CA GLY A 62 -10.39 8.69 6.09
C GLY A 62 -10.67 10.18 6.09
N MET A 63 -10.93 10.72 4.92
CA MET A 63 -11.27 12.12 4.71
C MET A 63 -12.51 12.26 3.84
N ASN A 64 -13.21 13.37 4.02
CA ASN A 64 -14.21 13.84 3.07
C ASN A 64 -13.54 14.83 2.10
N ASP A 65 -13.53 14.51 0.83
CA ASP A 65 -12.97 15.36 -0.24
C ASP A 65 -14.00 16.28 -0.90
N GLY A 66 -15.24 16.30 -0.36
CA GLY A 66 -16.37 17.04 -0.89
C GLY A 66 -17.27 16.20 -1.80
N THR A 67 -16.91 14.95 -2.05
CA THR A 67 -17.78 13.94 -2.68
C THR A 67 -18.57 13.16 -1.62
N LYS A 68 -19.38 12.22 -2.03
CA LYS A 68 -20.07 11.31 -1.09
C LYS A 68 -19.19 10.16 -0.62
N ASP A 69 -18.05 9.96 -1.27
CA ASP A 69 -17.16 8.83 -1.02
C ASP A 69 -16.13 9.20 0.03
N LEU A 70 -15.65 8.19 0.75
CA LEU A 70 -14.57 8.33 1.71
C LEU A 70 -13.25 8.37 0.93
N ALA A 71 -12.49 9.45 1.07
CA ALA A 71 -11.16 9.59 0.48
C ALA A 71 -10.07 9.18 1.48
N GLY A 72 -8.94 8.74 0.96
CA GLY A 72 -7.77 8.42 1.79
C GLY A 72 -7.12 9.67 2.39
N ILE A 73 -6.42 9.47 3.49
CA ILE A 73 -5.64 10.49 4.18
C ILE A 73 -4.30 10.64 3.47
N PRO A 74 -3.97 11.79 2.87
CA PRO A 74 -2.72 11.96 2.15
C PRO A 74 -1.51 11.87 3.09
N LEU A 75 -0.62 10.92 2.83
CA LEU A 75 0.66 10.78 3.50
C LEU A 75 1.77 11.31 2.59
N SER A 76 2.75 11.99 3.16
CA SER A 76 3.97 12.40 2.47
C SER A 76 5.02 11.28 2.42
N GLY A 77 4.84 10.25 3.24
CA GLY A 77 5.70 9.08 3.27
C GLY A 77 5.34 8.11 4.39
N VAL A 78 5.82 6.90 4.21
CA VAL A 78 5.81 5.84 5.21
C VAL A 78 7.24 5.36 5.37
N TYR A 79 7.74 5.22 6.58
CA TYR A 79 9.12 4.78 6.81
C TYR A 79 9.22 3.86 8.02
N PRO A 80 10.18 2.93 8.03
CA PRO A 80 10.43 2.12 9.22
C PRO A 80 11.04 2.99 10.31
N GLY A 81 10.48 2.89 11.50
CA GLY A 81 10.99 3.53 12.70
C GLY A 81 12.08 2.68 13.39
N GLY A 82 12.05 2.68 14.71
CA GLY A 82 12.91 1.82 15.52
C GLY A 82 12.55 0.34 15.42
N GLN A 83 13.46 -0.48 15.89
CA GLN A 83 13.25 -1.92 16.09
C GLN A 83 13.87 -2.32 17.42
N ASP A 84 13.22 -3.23 18.10
CA ASP A 84 13.79 -3.91 19.25
C ASP A 84 14.15 -5.35 18.85
N TRP A 85 15.28 -5.82 19.35
CA TRP A 85 15.70 -7.19 19.20
C TRP A 85 15.15 -8.05 20.34
N ASP A 86 14.89 -9.30 20.02
CA ASP A 86 14.45 -10.27 21.02
C ASP A 86 15.49 -10.38 22.15
N SER A 87 15.03 -10.17 23.38
CA SER A 87 15.85 -10.19 24.58
C SER A 87 15.03 -10.62 25.79
N SER A 88 15.70 -10.87 26.91
CA SER A 88 15.01 -11.24 28.15
C SER A 88 14.02 -10.17 28.60
N GLY A 89 12.74 -10.42 28.34
CA GLY A 89 11.61 -9.54 28.74
C GLY A 89 11.19 -8.51 27.69
N THR A 90 11.74 -8.55 26.48
CA THR A 90 11.33 -7.71 25.35
C THR A 90 11.21 -8.57 24.11
N GLU A 91 10.02 -8.61 23.52
CA GLU A 91 9.79 -9.26 22.22
C GLU A 91 10.32 -8.39 21.09
N ALA A 92 10.81 -9.02 20.04
CA ALA A 92 11.23 -8.32 18.82
C ALA A 92 10.05 -7.56 18.24
N ASN A 93 10.26 -6.34 17.79
CA ASN A 93 9.24 -5.52 17.14
C ASN A 93 9.80 -4.69 16.01
N LEU A 94 8.91 -4.21 15.16
CA LEU A 94 9.19 -3.23 14.12
C LEU A 94 8.20 -2.09 14.25
N THR A 95 8.68 -0.87 14.29
CA THR A 95 7.81 0.30 14.21
C THR A 95 7.75 0.84 12.79
N ILE A 96 6.56 1.26 12.37
CA ILE A 96 6.31 1.94 11.11
C ILE A 96 5.78 3.32 11.42
N ALA A 97 6.37 4.34 10.83
CA ALA A 97 5.92 5.71 10.98
C ALA A 97 5.23 6.18 9.70
N THR A 98 4.08 6.81 9.86
CA THR A 98 3.33 7.46 8.79
C THR A 98 3.38 8.98 8.96
N MET A 99 3.70 9.71 7.90
CA MET A 99 3.81 11.16 7.90
C MET A 99 2.63 11.77 7.16
N PHE A 100 1.83 12.58 7.85
CA PHE A 100 0.74 13.32 7.22
C PHE A 100 1.30 14.40 6.29
N LYS A 101 0.77 14.46 5.07
CA LYS A 101 1.15 15.48 4.09
C LYS A 101 0.62 16.87 4.48
N ASP A 102 -0.60 16.93 4.98
CA ASP A 102 -1.28 18.16 5.40
C ASP A 102 -2.23 17.83 6.56
N TYR A 103 -1.71 17.94 7.77
CA TYR A 103 -2.47 17.60 8.98
C TYR A 103 -3.64 18.55 9.22
N GLU A 104 -3.50 19.83 8.88
CA GLU A 104 -4.59 20.82 9.03
C GLU A 104 -5.76 20.48 8.10
N LYS A 105 -5.46 20.11 6.85
CA LYS A 105 -6.47 19.65 5.90
C LYS A 105 -7.18 18.38 6.39
N TYR A 106 -6.42 17.44 6.96
CA TYR A 106 -6.99 16.23 7.54
C TYR A 106 -7.97 16.56 8.66
N ILE A 107 -7.57 17.38 9.66
CA ILE A 107 -8.45 17.71 10.80
C ILE A 107 -9.76 18.37 10.32
N LYS A 108 -9.68 19.23 9.32
CA LYS A 108 -10.87 19.93 8.77
C LYS A 108 -11.84 19.00 8.05
N ASN A 109 -11.33 17.91 7.48
CA ASN A 109 -12.11 17.05 6.60
C ASN A 109 -12.12 15.59 7.07
N ALA A 110 -11.71 15.32 8.29
CA ALA A 110 -11.74 13.94 8.83
C ALA A 110 -13.14 13.37 8.73
N ASP A 111 -13.25 12.17 8.19
CA ASP A 111 -14.50 11.43 8.06
C ASP A 111 -14.29 9.99 8.54
N VAL A 112 -15.34 9.44 9.14
CA VAL A 112 -15.30 8.11 9.76
C VAL A 112 -16.56 7.37 9.36
N ARG A 113 -16.42 6.15 8.84
CA ARG A 113 -17.55 5.33 8.40
C ARG A 113 -17.47 3.93 8.96
N ALA A 114 -18.58 3.50 9.56
CA ALA A 114 -18.77 2.11 9.94
C ALA A 114 -19.48 1.35 8.82
N TYR A 115 -19.05 0.13 8.57
CA TYR A 115 -19.64 -0.75 7.58
C TYR A 115 -20.16 -2.02 8.26
N ASP A 116 -21.19 -2.62 7.66
CA ASP A 116 -21.86 -3.83 8.13
C ASP A 116 -21.26 -5.13 7.54
N PHE A 117 -20.25 -4.99 6.66
CA PHE A 117 -19.48 -6.09 6.11
C PHE A 117 -18.05 -6.08 6.69
N ASP A 118 -17.38 -7.23 6.66
CA ASP A 118 -15.99 -7.32 7.08
C ASP A 118 -15.09 -6.58 6.08
N VAL A 119 -14.53 -5.45 6.53
CA VAL A 119 -13.71 -4.58 5.70
C VAL A 119 -12.40 -5.27 5.32
N VAL A 120 -11.81 -6.07 6.21
CA VAL A 120 -10.54 -6.77 5.95
C VAL A 120 -10.73 -7.85 4.90
N ASP A 121 -11.85 -8.58 4.96
CA ASP A 121 -12.18 -9.57 3.94
C ASP A 121 -12.57 -8.94 2.58
N ALA A 122 -13.20 -7.78 2.61
CA ALA A 122 -13.63 -7.07 1.41
C ALA A 122 -12.49 -6.34 0.70
N LEU A 123 -11.59 -5.75 1.47
CA LEU A 123 -10.37 -5.12 0.97
C LEU A 123 -9.31 -6.20 0.73
N LYS A 124 -9.51 -7.00 -0.29
CA LYS A 124 -8.41 -7.81 -0.83
C LYS A 124 -7.34 -6.84 -1.29
N GLY A 125 -6.24 -6.80 -0.57
CA GLY A 125 -5.19 -5.80 -0.77
C GLY A 125 -4.78 -5.71 -2.23
N LEU A 126 -4.65 -4.50 -2.73
CA LEU A 126 -4.02 -4.26 -4.01
C LEU A 126 -2.50 -4.40 -3.81
N VAL A 127 -1.93 -5.38 -4.48
CA VAL A 127 -0.50 -5.63 -4.48
C VAL A 127 0.08 -5.10 -5.79
N TYR A 128 1.01 -4.16 -5.70
CA TYR A 128 1.79 -3.75 -6.87
C TYR A 128 2.79 -4.83 -7.23
N VAL A 129 2.85 -5.18 -8.51
CA VAL A 129 3.63 -6.31 -8.98
C VAL A 129 4.47 -5.95 -10.19
N ASP A 130 5.59 -6.67 -10.32
CA ASP A 130 6.44 -6.68 -11.50
C ASP A 130 6.36 -8.05 -12.18
N LEU A 131 6.21 -8.04 -13.50
CA LEU A 131 6.38 -9.24 -14.30
C LEU A 131 7.86 -9.38 -14.69
N VAL A 132 8.59 -10.18 -13.92
CA VAL A 132 10.05 -10.30 -14.03
C VAL A 132 10.43 -11.45 -14.94
N SER A 133 11.20 -11.15 -16.00
CA SER A 133 11.76 -12.19 -16.86
C SER A 133 12.87 -12.95 -16.13
N THR A 134 12.77 -14.27 -16.11
CA THR A 134 13.80 -15.16 -15.54
C THR A 134 14.67 -15.82 -16.61
N GLU A 135 14.08 -16.09 -17.76
CA GLU A 135 14.72 -16.62 -18.96
C GLU A 135 13.92 -16.15 -20.18
N SER A 136 14.36 -16.45 -21.38
CA SER A 136 13.60 -16.15 -22.59
C SER A 136 12.19 -16.71 -22.51
N ASN A 137 11.19 -15.84 -22.64
CA ASN A 137 9.76 -16.17 -22.56
C ASN A 137 9.28 -16.79 -21.25
N LYS A 138 10.07 -16.68 -20.18
CA LYS A 138 9.71 -17.17 -18.85
C LYS A 138 9.66 -16.03 -17.86
N TYR A 139 8.58 -15.96 -17.13
CA TYR A 139 8.27 -14.85 -16.22
C TYR A 139 7.83 -15.35 -14.85
N LYS A 140 8.10 -14.53 -13.86
CA LYS A 140 7.55 -14.61 -12.51
C LYS A 140 6.83 -13.33 -12.15
N LEU A 141 5.81 -13.45 -11.33
CA LEU A 141 5.10 -12.31 -10.76
C LEU A 141 5.66 -12.04 -9.37
N ILE A 142 6.34 -10.90 -9.25
CA ILE A 142 7.03 -10.52 -8.01
C ILE A 142 6.34 -9.29 -7.43
N GLU A 143 6.04 -9.32 -6.15
CA GLU A 143 5.53 -8.17 -5.44
C GLU A 143 6.56 -7.04 -5.45
N HIS A 144 6.19 -5.86 -5.94
CA HIS A 144 7.11 -4.76 -6.18
C HIS A 144 7.81 -4.28 -4.89
N PHE A 145 7.05 -4.07 -3.83
CA PHE A 145 7.58 -3.60 -2.55
C PHE A 145 8.05 -4.74 -1.63
N GLY A 146 7.44 -5.94 -1.75
CA GLY A 146 7.71 -7.14 -0.94
C GLY A 146 8.80 -8.02 -1.47
N ASN A 147 9.10 -7.89 -2.74
CA ASN A 147 10.01 -8.80 -3.46
C ASN A 147 9.62 -10.28 -3.26
N LEU A 148 8.35 -10.51 -2.92
CA LEU A 148 7.79 -11.83 -2.71
C LEU A 148 7.33 -12.41 -4.05
N ASP A 149 7.72 -13.66 -4.31
CA ASP A 149 7.23 -14.40 -5.47
C ASP A 149 5.78 -14.83 -5.23
N ILE A 150 4.84 -14.22 -5.93
CA ILE A 150 3.41 -14.52 -5.85
C ILE A 150 2.89 -15.23 -7.11
N THR A 151 3.80 -15.72 -7.94
CA THR A 151 3.46 -16.42 -9.20
C THR A 151 2.56 -17.63 -8.95
N GLU A 152 2.72 -18.32 -7.83
CA GLU A 152 1.90 -19.48 -7.49
C GLU A 152 0.42 -19.15 -7.34
N TYR A 153 0.10 -17.95 -6.84
CA TYR A 153 -1.28 -17.52 -6.62
C TYR A 153 -2.01 -17.07 -7.90
N TYR A 154 -1.28 -16.50 -8.84
CA TYR A 154 -1.86 -15.85 -10.02
C TYR A 154 -1.46 -16.50 -11.34
N GLY A 155 -0.40 -17.30 -11.37
CA GLY A 155 0.21 -17.81 -12.60
C GLY A 155 -0.74 -18.62 -13.47
N GLU A 156 -1.59 -19.46 -12.90
CA GLU A 156 -2.58 -20.23 -13.64
C GLU A 156 -3.65 -19.33 -14.27
N LEU A 157 -4.13 -18.32 -13.53
CA LEU A 157 -5.14 -17.38 -14.01
C LEU A 157 -4.58 -16.49 -15.13
N LEU A 158 -3.34 -16.01 -14.97
CA LEU A 158 -2.64 -15.23 -15.99
C LEU A 158 -2.41 -16.06 -17.26
N ALA A 159 -1.94 -17.29 -17.12
CA ALA A 159 -1.70 -18.17 -18.26
C ALA A 159 -2.99 -18.50 -19.03
N LYS A 160 -4.09 -18.75 -18.30
CA LYS A 160 -5.40 -19.05 -18.90
C LYS A 160 -5.97 -17.89 -19.71
N ASN A 161 -5.68 -16.66 -19.32
CA ASN A 161 -6.19 -15.44 -19.95
C ASN A 161 -5.09 -14.67 -20.69
N ALA A 162 -3.97 -15.30 -21.04
CA ALA A 162 -2.73 -14.65 -21.47
C ALA A 162 -2.92 -13.61 -22.59
N GLU A 163 -3.69 -13.94 -23.62
CA GLU A 163 -3.96 -13.06 -24.77
C GLU A 163 -4.59 -11.70 -24.37
N LYS A 164 -5.28 -11.67 -23.22
CA LYS A 164 -5.95 -10.46 -22.71
C LYS A 164 -5.14 -9.73 -21.67
N VAL A 165 -4.47 -10.47 -20.79
CA VAL A 165 -3.89 -9.93 -19.56
C VAL A 165 -2.37 -9.81 -19.58
N LEU A 166 -1.73 -10.34 -20.61
CA LEU A 166 -0.30 -10.26 -20.86
C LEU A 166 -0.05 -9.61 -22.21
N ASP A 167 0.17 -8.30 -22.20
CA ASP A 167 0.44 -7.55 -23.43
C ASP A 167 1.74 -8.04 -24.07
N GLY A 168 1.68 -8.42 -25.35
CA GLY A 168 2.77 -9.05 -26.08
C GLY A 168 2.72 -10.59 -26.11
N ALA A 169 1.85 -11.24 -25.32
CA ALA A 169 1.68 -12.67 -25.36
C ALA A 169 0.46 -13.09 -26.19
N THR A 170 0.61 -14.12 -27.03
CA THR A 170 -0.49 -14.76 -27.76
C THR A 170 -1.05 -15.96 -27.00
N SER A 171 -0.24 -16.59 -26.17
CA SER A 171 -0.65 -17.65 -25.25
C SER A 171 0.37 -17.79 -24.13
N ALA A 172 -0.01 -18.45 -23.05
CA ALA A 172 0.92 -18.80 -21.99
C ALA A 172 0.55 -20.14 -21.35
N SER A 173 1.51 -20.70 -20.63
CA SER A 173 1.34 -21.86 -19.75
C SER A 173 1.95 -21.57 -18.39
N TYR A 174 1.39 -22.18 -17.36
CA TYR A 174 1.92 -22.09 -15.99
C TYR A 174 2.36 -23.47 -15.53
N ALA A 175 3.59 -23.59 -15.07
CA ALA A 175 4.11 -24.82 -14.46
C ALA A 175 5.28 -24.50 -13.52
N ASN A 176 5.33 -25.18 -12.39
CA ASN A 176 6.45 -25.10 -11.43
C ASN A 176 6.79 -23.66 -10.98
N GLY A 177 5.79 -22.83 -10.75
CA GLY A 177 6.01 -21.44 -10.31
C GLY A 177 6.53 -20.50 -11.40
N VAL A 178 6.38 -20.85 -12.69
CA VAL A 178 6.85 -20.07 -13.83
C VAL A 178 5.74 -19.95 -14.88
N ILE A 179 5.55 -18.75 -15.40
CA ILE A 179 4.70 -18.47 -16.56
C ILE A 179 5.58 -18.50 -17.79
N THR A 180 5.28 -19.38 -18.74
CA THR A 180 5.96 -19.46 -20.04
C THR A 180 5.05 -18.90 -21.11
N THR A 181 5.49 -17.86 -21.82
CA THR A 181 4.70 -17.17 -22.84
C THR A 181 5.13 -17.53 -24.26
N VAL A 182 4.19 -17.36 -25.19
CA VAL A 182 4.43 -17.38 -26.62
C VAL A 182 4.00 -16.02 -27.17
N GLY A 183 4.83 -15.34 -27.93
CA GLY A 183 4.54 -14.01 -28.46
C GLY A 183 5.80 -13.17 -28.63
N GLU A 184 5.73 -11.93 -28.26
CA GLU A 184 6.84 -10.98 -28.35
C GLU A 184 7.93 -11.25 -27.30
N ASP A 185 9.13 -10.74 -27.55
CA ASP A 185 10.28 -10.88 -26.62
C ASP A 185 10.07 -10.12 -25.30
N SER A 186 9.15 -9.15 -25.27
CA SER A 186 8.81 -8.37 -24.09
C SER A 186 7.32 -8.50 -23.82
N VAL A 187 7.00 -9.00 -22.64
CA VAL A 187 5.62 -9.16 -22.16
C VAL A 187 5.43 -8.29 -20.93
N THR A 188 4.30 -7.59 -20.87
CA THR A 188 3.92 -6.77 -19.72
C THR A 188 2.53 -7.14 -19.22
N LEU A 189 2.23 -6.78 -17.98
CA LEU A 189 0.90 -6.98 -17.42
C LEU A 189 -0.05 -5.92 -17.97
N ALA A 190 -1.25 -6.33 -18.36
CA ALA A 190 -2.29 -5.42 -18.84
C ALA A 190 -2.80 -4.48 -17.74
N SER A 191 -3.58 -3.48 -18.13
CA SER A 191 -4.14 -2.51 -17.19
C SER A 191 -5.06 -3.17 -16.13
N PRO A 192 -5.22 -2.54 -14.96
CA PRO A 192 -6.05 -3.07 -13.87
C PRO A 192 -7.49 -3.40 -14.28
N SER A 193 -8.09 -2.57 -15.14
CA SER A 193 -9.44 -2.80 -15.64
C SER A 193 -9.55 -4.09 -16.46
N VAL A 194 -8.55 -4.37 -17.29
CA VAL A 194 -8.49 -5.60 -18.10
C VAL A 194 -8.25 -6.83 -17.24
N LEU A 195 -7.39 -6.72 -16.22
CA LEU A 195 -7.18 -7.79 -15.24
C LEU A 195 -8.49 -8.12 -14.51
N GLN A 196 -9.20 -7.10 -14.05
CA GLN A 196 -10.47 -7.26 -13.35
C GLN A 196 -11.56 -7.90 -14.24
N GLU A 197 -11.67 -7.50 -15.51
CA GLU A 197 -12.57 -8.13 -16.48
C GLU A 197 -12.24 -9.62 -16.73
N ALA A 198 -10.98 -9.99 -16.60
CA ALA A 198 -10.54 -11.38 -16.68
C ALA A 198 -10.68 -12.15 -15.34
N GLY A 199 -11.22 -11.53 -14.30
CA GLY A 199 -11.39 -12.11 -12.97
C GLY A 199 -10.11 -12.15 -12.13
N ILE A 200 -9.09 -11.38 -12.53
CA ILE A 200 -7.83 -11.25 -11.80
C ILE A 200 -7.91 -9.95 -10.99
N THR A 201 -8.05 -10.09 -9.69
CA THR A 201 -8.20 -8.96 -8.76
C THR A 201 -7.07 -8.97 -7.73
N GLY A 202 -6.80 -7.82 -7.13
CA GLY A 202 -5.82 -7.70 -6.05
C GLY A 202 -4.38 -7.47 -6.51
N ILE A 203 -4.11 -7.39 -7.80
CA ILE A 203 -2.79 -7.06 -8.34
C ILE A 203 -2.86 -5.97 -9.40
N GLU A 204 -1.81 -5.17 -9.47
CA GLU A 204 -1.62 -4.11 -10.46
C GLU A 204 -0.12 -3.97 -10.79
N ALA A 205 0.21 -3.74 -12.07
CA ALA A 205 1.59 -3.45 -12.44
C ALA A 205 2.05 -2.12 -11.83
N TRP A 206 3.25 -2.11 -11.28
CA TRP A 206 3.90 -0.87 -10.85
C TRP A 206 4.38 -0.10 -12.09
N THR A 207 3.94 1.15 -12.26
CA THR A 207 4.28 2.05 -13.39
C THR A 207 4.96 3.33 -12.95
#